data_170ad98d6ffa5401fbbb67dda7937f24
#
_entry.id   170ad98d6ffa5401fbbb67dda7937f24
#
_cell.length_a   1.000
_cell.length_b   1.000
_cell.length_c   1.000
_cell.angle_alpha   90.00
_cell.angle_beta   90.00
_cell.angle_gamma   90.00
#
_symmetry.space_group_name_H-M   'P 1'
#
loop_
_entity.id
_entity.type
_entity.pdbx_description
1 polymer ?
#
loop_
_entity_poly.entity_id
_entity_poly.type
_entity_poly.pdbx_seq_one_letter_code
_entity_poly.pdbx_strand_id
1 'polypeptide(L)'
;MGDSPRINWPAWWDWELELSSHVLKRMVDRGFSEVDLRSMMSAAMNLREDQQPGRYVVETSHDKRRWEVIVEPDPTDQLLIVITAYSVE
;
A
#
# COMPACT_ATOMS: atom_id res chain seq x y z
N MET A 1 -24.59 -5.97 12.11
CA MET A 1 -23.91 -6.07 11.93
C MET A 1 -23.17 -5.46 11.24
N GLY A 2 -22.28 -5.25 11.30
CA GLY A 2 -21.33 -4.69 10.61
C GLY A 2 -21.72 -4.09 9.40
N ASP A 3 -22.51 -3.24 9.40
CA ASP A 3 -22.86 -2.80 8.28
C ASP A 3 -22.13 -1.69 7.77
N SER A 4 -20.90 -1.39 8.21
CA SER A 4 -20.13 -0.38 7.56
C SER A 4 -19.85 -0.79 6.14
N PRO A 5 -19.74 0.17 5.24
CA PRO A 5 -19.41 -0.12 3.87
C PRO A 5 -18.13 -0.92 3.79
N ARG A 6 -18.11 -1.91 2.93
CA ARG A 6 -16.95 -2.70 2.78
C ARG A 6 -16.34 -2.43 1.45
N ILE A 7 -15.03 -2.32 1.46
CA ILE A 7 -14.27 -2.24 0.25
C ILE A 7 -14.18 -3.65 -0.32
N ASN A 8 -14.46 -3.76 -1.61
CA ASN A 8 -14.36 -5.04 -2.27
C ASN A 8 -12.91 -5.23 -2.66
N TRP A 9 -12.10 -5.75 -1.75
CA TRP A 9 -10.68 -5.90 -1.97
C TRP A 9 -10.41 -6.95 -3.03
N PRO A 10 -9.48 -6.70 -3.95
CA PRO A 10 -9.15 -7.67 -5.00
C PRO A 10 -8.42 -8.88 -4.43
N ALA A 11 -8.42 -9.96 -5.22
CA ALA A 11 -7.79 -11.20 -4.78
C ALA A 11 -6.30 -11.02 -4.48
N TRP A 12 -5.63 -10.14 -5.22
CA TRP A 12 -4.20 -9.95 -5.01
C TRP A 12 -3.87 -9.17 -3.74
N TRP A 13 -4.87 -8.67 -3.04
CA TRP A 13 -4.63 -7.92 -1.81
C TRP A 13 -3.90 -8.75 -0.76
N ASP A 14 -4.12 -10.07 -0.77
CA ASP A 14 -3.50 -10.94 0.21
C ASP A 14 -2.18 -11.55 -0.26
N TRP A 15 -1.70 -11.16 -1.42
CA TRP A 15 -0.42 -11.66 -1.90
C TRP A 15 0.70 -11.14 -1.03
N GLU A 16 1.81 -11.88 -1.03
CA GLU A 16 2.95 -11.50 -0.22
C GLU A 16 3.54 -10.19 -0.70
N LEU A 17 3.94 -9.34 0.23
CA LEU A 17 4.51 -8.05 -0.11
C LEU A 17 5.96 -8.22 -0.53
N GLU A 18 6.33 -7.49 -1.59
CA GLU A 18 7.71 -7.37 -1.99
C GLU A 18 8.04 -5.88 -2.04
N LEU A 19 9.16 -5.50 -1.44
CA LEU A 19 9.55 -4.09 -1.39
C LEU A 19 10.47 -3.79 -2.56
N SER A 20 10.08 -2.82 -3.38
CA SER A 20 10.90 -2.40 -4.50
C SER A 20 12.16 -1.70 -3.98
N SER A 21 13.19 -1.63 -4.82
CA SER A 21 14.38 -0.89 -4.45
C SER A 21 14.07 0.58 -4.19
N HIS A 22 13.09 1.11 -4.90
CA HIS A 22 12.68 2.50 -4.73
C HIS A 22 12.07 2.74 -3.34
N VAL A 23 11.15 1.84 -2.90
CA VAL A 23 10.54 2.03 -1.60
C VAL A 23 11.55 1.80 -0.48
N LEU A 24 12.49 0.88 -0.65
CA LEU A 24 13.53 0.68 0.35
C LEU A 24 14.32 1.96 0.57
N LYS A 25 14.62 2.67 -0.52
CA LYS A 25 15.32 3.94 -0.42
C LYS A 25 14.45 5.00 0.26
N ARG A 26 13.17 5.03 -0.07
CA ARG A 26 12.26 5.99 0.54
C ARG A 26 12.04 5.74 2.03
N MET A 27 12.14 4.48 2.45
CA MET A 27 12.04 4.15 3.87
C MET A 27 13.14 4.84 4.66
N VAL A 28 14.36 4.85 4.13
CA VAL A 28 15.46 5.55 4.77
C VAL A 28 15.21 7.06 4.75
N ASP A 29 14.86 7.59 3.58
CA ASP A 29 14.70 9.04 3.42
C ASP A 29 13.56 9.61 4.25
N ARG A 30 12.49 8.85 4.41
CA ARG A 30 11.27 9.33 5.06
C ARG A 30 11.04 8.75 6.44
N GLY A 31 11.95 7.90 6.91
CA GLY A 31 11.95 7.44 8.28
C GLY A 31 10.81 6.49 8.63
N PHE A 32 10.49 5.54 7.77
CA PHE A 32 9.53 4.50 8.13
C PHE A 32 10.13 3.13 7.85
N SER A 33 9.68 2.14 8.61
CA SER A 33 10.22 0.79 8.55
C SER A 33 9.28 -0.13 7.79
N GLU A 34 9.72 -1.37 7.57
CA GLU A 34 8.84 -2.38 6.99
C GLU A 34 7.66 -2.66 7.90
N VAL A 35 7.87 -2.66 9.22
CA VAL A 35 6.79 -2.86 10.18
C VAL A 35 5.76 -1.74 10.03
N ASP A 36 6.24 -0.50 9.88
CA ASP A 36 5.35 0.63 9.66
C ASP A 36 4.54 0.45 8.37
N LEU A 37 5.21 0.00 7.31
CA LEU A 37 4.55 -0.20 6.04
C LEU A 37 3.47 -1.28 6.14
N ARG A 38 3.77 -2.38 6.80
CA ARG A 38 2.77 -3.44 6.99
C ARG A 38 1.60 -2.96 7.83
N SER A 39 1.88 -2.10 8.81
CA SER A 39 0.83 -1.48 9.61
C SER A 39 -0.06 -0.58 8.75
N MET A 40 0.55 0.19 7.84
CA MET A 40 -0.22 1.02 6.92
C MET A 40 -1.11 0.18 6.03
N MET A 41 -0.60 -0.94 5.53
CA MET A 41 -1.40 -1.83 4.69
C MET A 41 -2.56 -2.41 5.47
N SER A 42 -2.34 -2.78 6.73
CA SER A 42 -3.42 -3.31 7.56
C SER A 42 -4.47 -2.26 7.88
N ALA A 43 -4.08 -1.00 7.92
CA ALA A 43 -4.99 0.10 8.21
C ALA A 43 -5.59 0.72 6.95
N ALA A 44 -5.44 0.08 5.81
CA ALA A 44 -5.89 0.63 4.54
C ALA A 44 -7.38 0.94 4.58
N MET A 45 -7.73 2.12 4.09
CA MET A 45 -9.10 2.60 4.12
C MET A 45 -9.74 2.60 2.75
N ASN A 46 -8.95 2.68 1.69
CA ASN A 46 -9.48 2.75 0.35
C ASN A 46 -8.40 2.32 -0.65
N LEU A 47 -8.86 1.93 -1.84
CA LEU A 47 -8.00 1.49 -2.92
C LEU A 47 -8.54 2.07 -4.21
N ARG A 48 -7.67 2.69 -5.00
CA ARG A 48 -8.06 3.23 -6.30
C ARG A 48 -6.95 2.99 -7.30
N GLU A 49 -7.31 3.06 -8.58
CA GLU A 49 -6.30 2.89 -9.61
C GLU A 49 -5.42 4.12 -9.69
N ASP A 50 -4.13 3.89 -9.93
CA ASP A 50 -3.20 4.97 -10.17
C ASP A 50 -3.31 5.41 -11.63
N GLN A 51 -2.74 6.56 -11.94
CA GLN A 51 -2.68 7.01 -13.33
C GLN A 51 -1.81 6.10 -14.16
N GLN A 52 -0.80 5.51 -13.55
CA GLN A 52 0.03 4.54 -14.26
C GLN A 52 -0.69 3.21 -14.31
N PRO A 53 -0.92 2.65 -15.51
CA PRO A 53 -1.63 1.38 -15.62
C PRO A 53 -0.94 0.27 -14.84
N GLY A 54 -1.74 -0.57 -14.21
CA GLY A 54 -1.22 -1.69 -13.44
C GLY A 54 -0.85 -1.35 -12.02
N ARG A 55 -0.95 -0.10 -11.63
CA ARG A 55 -0.62 0.34 -10.27
C ARG A 55 -1.86 0.86 -9.57
N TYR A 56 -1.82 0.76 -8.25
CA TYR A 56 -2.96 1.16 -7.41
C TYR A 56 -2.46 2.00 -6.25
N VAL A 57 -3.33 2.89 -5.79
CA VAL A 57 -3.04 3.75 -4.65
C VAL A 57 -3.83 3.21 -3.47
N VAL A 58 -3.12 2.86 -2.41
CA VAL A 58 -3.72 2.43 -1.15
C VAL A 58 -3.78 3.67 -0.26
N GLU A 59 -4.98 4.10 0.09
CA GLU A 59 -5.16 5.23 0.99
C GLU A 59 -5.22 4.72 2.41
N THR A 60 -4.35 5.21 3.26
CA THR A 60 -4.20 4.68 4.60
C THR A 60 -3.78 5.79 5.57
N SER A 61 -3.47 5.42 6.78
CA SER A 61 -2.97 6.35 7.77
C SER A 61 -1.84 5.71 8.55
N HIS A 62 -0.97 6.54 9.09
CA HIS A 62 0.11 6.09 9.92
C HIS A 62 0.53 7.24 10.83
N ASP A 63 0.63 6.94 12.13
CA ASP A 63 1.06 7.93 13.11
C ASP A 63 0.18 9.19 13.03
N LYS A 64 -1.12 8.98 12.89
CA LYS A 64 -2.14 10.05 12.85
C LYS A 64 -2.04 10.94 11.63
N ARG A 65 -1.36 10.48 10.59
CA ARG A 65 -1.25 11.21 9.33
C ARG A 65 -1.79 10.35 8.21
N ARG A 66 -2.26 11.01 7.17
CA ARG A 66 -2.69 10.30 5.98
C ARG A 66 -1.50 9.94 5.13
N TRP A 67 -1.52 8.73 4.61
CA TRP A 67 -0.46 8.21 3.76
C TRP A 67 -1.06 7.56 2.54
N GLU A 68 -0.27 7.49 1.49
CA GLU A 68 -0.61 6.72 0.30
C GLU A 68 0.53 5.77 0.02
N VAL A 69 0.17 4.52 -0.30
CA VAL A 69 1.12 3.49 -0.67
C VAL A 69 0.79 3.07 -2.09
N ILE A 70 1.78 3.15 -2.97
CA ILE A 70 1.58 2.75 -4.36
C ILE A 70 2.04 1.32 -4.51
N VAL A 71 1.15 0.47 -5.03
CA VAL A 71 1.44 -0.96 -5.17
C VAL A 71 1.20 -1.40 -6.61
N GLU A 72 1.89 -2.47 -7.00
CA GLU A 72 1.72 -3.05 -8.32
C GLU A 72 1.63 -4.56 -8.16
N PRO A 73 0.47 -5.17 -8.43
CA PRO A 73 0.36 -6.62 -8.36
C PRO A 73 1.17 -7.28 -9.47
N ASP A 74 1.86 -8.34 -9.12
CA ASP A 74 2.61 -9.15 -10.08
C ASP A 74 1.95 -10.52 -10.15
N PRO A 75 1.11 -10.77 -11.15
CA PRO A 75 0.40 -12.04 -11.21
C PRO A 75 1.29 -13.23 -11.57
N THR A 76 2.43 -12.99 -12.17
CA THR A 76 3.35 -14.07 -12.51
C THR A 76 3.89 -14.74 -11.27
N ASP A 77 4.34 -13.93 -10.30
CA ASP A 77 4.93 -14.45 -9.08
C ASP A 77 3.98 -14.34 -7.90
N GLN A 78 2.79 -13.81 -8.12
CA GLN A 78 1.78 -13.60 -7.08
C GLN A 78 2.34 -12.79 -5.91
N LEU A 79 2.96 -11.68 -6.26
CA LEU A 79 3.50 -10.75 -5.28
C LEU A 79 2.80 -9.42 -5.40
N LEU A 80 2.69 -8.72 -4.29
CA LEU A 80 2.21 -7.35 -4.28
C LEU A 80 3.41 -6.45 -4.04
N ILE A 81 3.86 -5.80 -5.11
CA ILE A 81 5.09 -5.03 -5.06
C ILE A 81 4.77 -3.63 -4.56
N VAL A 82 5.44 -3.21 -3.50
CA VAL A 82 5.28 -1.86 -2.98
C VAL A 82 6.28 -0.96 -3.71
N ILE A 83 5.74 -0.03 -4.48
CA ILE A 83 6.55 0.85 -5.31
C ILE A 83 7.08 2.02 -4.50
N THR A 84 6.21 2.67 -3.73
CA THR A 84 6.61 3.80 -2.89
C THR A 84 5.52 4.07 -1.86
N ALA A 85 5.83 4.91 -0.89
CA ALA A 85 4.87 5.35 0.11
C ALA A 85 5.23 6.76 0.54
N TYR A 86 4.23 7.58 0.82
CA TYR A 86 4.47 8.96 1.23
C TYR A 86 3.28 9.47 2.04
N SER A 87 3.56 10.47 2.88
CA SER A 87 2.50 11.10 3.64
C SER A 87 1.79 12.13 2.76
N VAL A 88 0.50 12.27 2.99
CA VAL A 88 -0.34 13.19 2.23
C VAL A 88 -0.79 14.26 3.19
N GLU A 89 -0.45 15.49 2.90
CA GLU A 89 -0.85 16.57 3.79
C GLU A 89 -1.70 17.59 3.08
#